data_77bb2c2447ea880a3b5b036d873deed2
#
_entry.id   77bb2c2447ea880a3b5b036d873deed2
#
_cell.length_a   1.000
_cell.length_b   1.000
_cell.length_c   1.000
_cell.angle_alpha   90.00
_cell.angle_beta   90.00
_cell.angle_gamma   90.00
#
_symmetry.space_group_name_H-M   'P 1'
#
loop_
_entity.id
_entity.type
_entity.pdbx_description
1 polymer ?
#
loop_
_entity_poly.entity_id
_entity_poly.type
_entity_poly.pdbx_seq_one_letter_code
_entity_poly.pdbx_strand_id
1 'polypeptide(L)'
;MVTVSAFMVLFFDGSGTLIATAGRADLPNEGDDFARAMVADAATVSASAVIGTTPASAFAESTVGIEAGSRTGLTPIIIALFFIAALFIGPLFQIFDYHCTVGAMTLVAIAMMSEVKGIDWGDWPVSAAAVITILMMLLTYSITNGIMFGIIVYTICMLGAGRVRELNVGVVGLTLIFAVYLFSIALFL
;
A
#
# COMPACT_ATOMS: atom_id res chain seq x y z
N MET A 1 10.09 -12.51 14.54
CA MET A 1 10.54 -11.77 13.36
C MET A 1 9.53 -11.84 12.23
N VAL A 2 9.26 -13.02 11.66
CA VAL A 2 8.33 -13.18 10.51
C VAL A 2 6.95 -12.56 10.76
N THR A 3 6.37 -12.75 11.95
CA THR A 3 5.05 -12.21 12.30
C THR A 3 5.02 -10.67 12.29
N VAL A 4 6.06 -10.04 12.83
CA VAL A 4 6.16 -8.57 12.86
C VAL A 4 6.34 -8.02 11.44
N SER A 5 7.19 -8.67 10.63
CA SER A 5 7.34 -8.31 9.21
C SER A 5 6.02 -8.42 8.45
N ALA A 6 5.32 -9.56 8.61
CA ALA A 6 4.04 -9.79 7.94
C ALA A 6 3.00 -8.76 8.38
N PHE A 7 2.92 -8.44 9.67
CA PHE A 7 2.03 -7.39 10.17
C PHE A 7 2.36 -6.02 9.56
N MET A 8 3.64 -5.64 9.52
CA MET A 8 4.06 -4.37 8.92
C MET A 8 3.73 -4.30 7.44
N VAL A 9 3.99 -5.39 6.68
CA VAL A 9 3.62 -5.46 5.27
C VAL A 9 2.14 -5.23 5.09
N LEU A 10 1.30 -6.00 5.78
CA LEU A 10 -0.16 -5.93 5.64
C LEU A 10 -0.72 -4.57 6.07
N PHE A 11 -0.19 -4.00 7.15
CA PHE A 11 -0.63 -2.70 7.64
C PHE A 11 -0.32 -1.57 6.66
N PHE A 12 0.91 -1.50 6.14
CA PHE A 12 1.30 -0.44 5.21
C PHE A 12 0.73 -0.64 3.82
N ASP A 13 0.62 -1.87 3.34
CA ASP A 13 0.01 -2.18 2.06
C ASP A 13 -1.49 -1.82 2.07
N GLY A 14 -2.22 -2.31 3.07
CA GLY A 14 -3.65 -2.02 3.23
C GLY A 14 -3.93 -0.52 3.44
N SER A 15 -3.22 0.13 4.37
CA SER A 15 -3.43 1.56 4.63
C SER A 15 -3.04 2.44 3.43
N GLY A 16 -1.93 2.13 2.76
CA GLY A 16 -1.50 2.85 1.57
C GLY A 16 -2.50 2.72 0.42
N THR A 17 -3.00 1.52 0.18
CA THR A 17 -4.02 1.27 -0.83
C THR A 17 -5.35 1.96 -0.51
N LEU A 18 -5.78 1.95 0.76
CA LEU A 18 -6.99 2.67 1.18
C LEU A 18 -6.86 4.18 1.00
N ILE A 19 -5.71 4.77 1.34
CA ILE A 19 -5.45 6.20 1.12
C ILE A 19 -5.51 6.53 -0.38
N ALA A 20 -4.84 5.74 -1.21
CA ALA A 20 -4.82 5.93 -2.66
C ALA A 20 -6.22 5.79 -3.29
N THR A 21 -7.00 4.80 -2.87
CA THR A 21 -8.38 4.59 -3.36
C THR A 21 -9.34 5.66 -2.88
N ALA A 22 -9.21 6.13 -1.62
CA ALA A 22 -10.01 7.22 -1.09
C ALA A 22 -9.73 8.53 -1.84
N GLY A 23 -8.46 8.85 -2.11
CA GLY A 23 -8.08 10.02 -2.91
C GLY A 23 -8.69 10.00 -4.31
N ARG A 24 -8.76 8.83 -4.95
CA ARG A 24 -9.42 8.67 -6.27
C ARG A 24 -10.94 8.79 -6.21
N ALA A 25 -11.53 8.43 -5.09
CA ALA A 25 -12.97 8.54 -4.88
C ALA A 25 -13.40 9.94 -4.43
N ASP A 26 -12.47 10.89 -4.27
CA ASP A 26 -12.68 12.21 -3.65
C ASP A 26 -13.25 12.09 -2.23
N LEU A 27 -12.85 11.06 -1.50
CA LEU A 27 -13.24 10.83 -0.12
C LEU A 27 -12.16 11.33 0.84
N PRO A 28 -12.53 11.81 2.03
CA PRO A 28 -11.55 12.23 3.02
C PRO A 28 -10.71 11.02 3.49
N ASN A 29 -9.40 11.24 3.61
CA ASN A 29 -8.46 10.24 4.13
C ASN A 29 -8.41 10.23 5.67
N GLU A 30 -9.31 10.95 6.32
CA GLU A 30 -9.40 11.10 7.78
C GLU A 30 -10.86 11.03 8.21
N GLY A 31 -11.07 10.74 9.49
CA GLY A 31 -12.40 10.69 10.09
C GLY A 31 -12.95 9.29 10.27
N ASP A 32 -14.21 9.23 10.73
CA ASP A 32 -14.85 7.97 11.14
C ASP A 32 -15.05 7.00 9.98
N ASP A 33 -15.31 7.49 8.78
CA ASP A 33 -15.55 6.63 7.61
C ASP A 33 -14.26 5.97 7.13
N PHE A 34 -13.15 6.69 7.14
CA PHE A 34 -11.83 6.11 6.85
C PHE A 34 -11.43 5.08 7.92
N ALA A 35 -11.66 5.37 9.20
CA ALA A 35 -11.41 4.44 10.29
C ALA A 35 -12.26 3.15 10.14
N ARG A 36 -13.52 3.25 9.73
CA ARG A 36 -14.38 2.09 9.43
C ARG A 36 -13.86 1.26 8.26
N ALA A 37 -13.34 1.91 7.21
CA ALA A 37 -12.73 1.20 6.09
C ALA A 37 -11.48 0.42 6.53
N MET A 38 -10.62 1.02 7.36
CA MET A 38 -9.46 0.34 7.96
C MET A 38 -9.87 -0.85 8.83
N VAL A 39 -10.92 -0.71 9.64
CA VAL A 39 -11.45 -1.82 10.46
C VAL A 39 -12.02 -2.93 9.59
N ALA A 40 -12.72 -2.59 8.50
CA ALA A 40 -13.24 -3.58 7.55
C ALA A 40 -12.11 -4.35 6.87
N ASP A 41 -11.03 -3.68 6.44
CA ASP A 41 -9.84 -4.31 5.87
C ASP A 41 -9.18 -5.26 6.88
N ALA A 42 -8.95 -4.80 8.11
CA ALA A 42 -8.38 -5.63 9.19
C ALA A 42 -9.26 -6.85 9.52
N ALA A 43 -10.60 -6.69 9.49
CA ALA A 43 -11.54 -7.79 9.69
C ALA A 43 -11.44 -8.82 8.56
N THR A 44 -11.27 -8.36 7.31
CA THR A 44 -11.10 -9.24 6.14
C THR A 44 -9.80 -10.03 6.21
N VAL A 45 -8.70 -9.38 6.59
CA VAL A 45 -7.39 -10.04 6.83
C VAL A 45 -7.52 -11.10 7.92
N SER A 46 -8.22 -10.78 9.03
CA SER A 46 -8.44 -11.72 10.14
C SER A 46 -9.31 -12.91 9.71
N ALA A 47 -10.37 -12.67 8.94
CA ALA A 47 -11.22 -13.72 8.40
C ALA A 47 -10.45 -14.65 7.46
N SER A 48 -9.57 -14.09 6.61
CA SER A 48 -8.70 -14.87 5.72
C SER A 48 -7.80 -15.83 6.51
N ALA A 49 -7.24 -15.37 7.63
CA ALA A 49 -6.41 -16.19 8.49
C ALA A 49 -7.20 -17.37 9.12
N VAL A 50 -8.46 -17.15 9.52
CA VAL A 50 -9.35 -18.20 10.06
C VAL A 50 -9.69 -19.24 8.99
N ILE A 51 -9.91 -18.81 7.75
CA ILE A 51 -10.20 -19.69 6.60
C ILE A 51 -8.94 -20.44 6.15
N GLY A 52 -7.74 -19.98 6.52
CA GLY A 52 -6.47 -20.60 6.13
C GLY A 52 -6.01 -20.20 4.71
N THR A 53 -6.46 -19.06 4.22
CA THR A 53 -6.06 -18.49 2.92
C THR A 53 -5.05 -17.35 3.11
N THR A 54 -4.53 -16.84 1.99
CA THR A 54 -3.70 -15.63 2.00
C THR A 54 -4.50 -14.44 2.51
N PRO A 55 -3.85 -13.49 3.22
CA PRO A 55 -4.52 -12.28 3.65
C PRO A 55 -5.19 -11.55 2.49
N ALA A 56 -6.48 -11.24 2.65
CA ALA A 56 -7.23 -10.46 1.68
C ALA A 56 -7.33 -9.01 2.19
N SER A 57 -6.78 -8.08 1.44
CA SER A 57 -6.77 -6.64 1.71
C SER A 57 -7.25 -5.88 0.48
N ALA A 58 -7.43 -4.57 0.61
CA ALA A 58 -7.82 -3.72 -0.51
C ALA A 58 -6.76 -3.77 -1.62
N PHE A 59 -7.22 -3.80 -2.89
CA PHE A 59 -6.33 -3.84 -4.06
C PHE A 59 -6.26 -2.47 -4.73
N ALA A 60 -5.06 -2.08 -5.15
CA ALA A 60 -4.81 -0.85 -5.89
C ALA A 60 -5.56 -0.81 -7.23
N GLU A 61 -5.80 -1.97 -7.84
CA GLU A 61 -6.56 -2.13 -9.09
C GLU A 61 -8.02 -1.66 -8.96
N SER A 62 -8.56 -1.58 -7.75
CA SER A 62 -9.89 -1.01 -7.48
C SER A 62 -10.00 0.46 -7.91
N THR A 63 -8.89 1.19 -7.99
CA THR A 63 -8.84 2.58 -8.47
C THR A 63 -9.35 2.71 -9.90
N VAL A 64 -9.08 1.74 -10.77
CA VAL A 64 -9.58 1.71 -12.15
C VAL A 64 -11.11 1.63 -12.18
N GLY A 65 -11.70 0.82 -11.30
CA GLY A 65 -13.14 0.76 -11.15
C GLY A 65 -13.75 2.07 -10.66
N ILE A 66 -13.08 2.75 -9.74
CA ILE A 66 -13.49 4.06 -9.22
C ILE A 66 -13.42 5.12 -10.34
N GLU A 67 -12.36 5.13 -11.14
CA GLU A 67 -12.21 6.02 -12.31
C GLU A 67 -13.28 5.75 -13.39
N ALA A 68 -13.68 4.49 -13.56
CA ALA A 68 -14.77 4.11 -14.46
C ALA A 68 -16.17 4.51 -13.93
N GLY A 69 -16.26 5.14 -12.76
CA GLY A 69 -17.49 5.65 -12.18
C GLY A 69 -18.12 4.78 -11.09
N SER A 70 -17.41 3.77 -10.59
CA SER A 70 -17.88 2.98 -9.45
C SER A 70 -17.91 3.84 -8.18
N ARG A 71 -19.09 4.03 -7.59
CA ARG A 71 -19.29 4.86 -6.38
C ARG A 71 -20.11 4.15 -5.30
N THR A 72 -20.45 2.89 -5.52
CA THR A 72 -21.32 2.14 -4.60
C THR A 72 -20.73 0.78 -4.25
N GLY A 73 -21.10 0.25 -3.08
CA GLY A 73 -20.72 -1.10 -2.65
C GLY A 73 -21.26 -2.25 -3.52
N LEU A 74 -22.07 -1.94 -4.53
CA LEU A 74 -22.59 -2.95 -5.48
C LEU A 74 -21.48 -3.50 -6.37
N THR A 75 -20.52 -2.65 -6.75
CA THR A 75 -19.39 -3.05 -7.61
C THR A 75 -18.55 -4.18 -7.03
N PRO A 76 -18.06 -4.12 -5.77
CA PRO A 76 -17.31 -5.23 -5.20
C PRO A 76 -18.14 -6.51 -5.05
N ILE A 77 -19.46 -6.41 -4.86
CA ILE A 77 -20.35 -7.61 -4.84
C ILE A 77 -20.37 -8.27 -6.22
N ILE A 78 -20.50 -7.50 -7.29
CA ILE A 78 -20.45 -8.03 -8.66
C ILE A 78 -19.09 -8.66 -8.95
N ILE A 79 -17.99 -8.01 -8.54
CA ILE A 79 -16.64 -8.55 -8.69
C ILE A 79 -16.50 -9.88 -7.95
N ALA A 80 -17.01 -9.97 -6.72
CA ALA A 80 -17.01 -11.21 -5.95
C ALA A 80 -17.77 -12.34 -6.66
N LEU A 81 -18.90 -12.04 -7.29
CA LEU A 81 -19.64 -13.01 -8.11
C LEU A 81 -18.83 -13.49 -9.32
N PHE A 82 -18.11 -12.59 -9.99
CA PHE A 82 -17.20 -12.97 -11.06
C PHE A 82 -16.06 -13.86 -10.58
N PHE A 83 -15.49 -13.60 -9.39
CA PHE A 83 -14.49 -14.49 -8.81
C PHE A 83 -15.05 -15.88 -8.50
N ILE A 84 -16.29 -15.97 -7.98
CA ILE A 84 -16.95 -17.26 -7.76
C ILE A 84 -17.17 -17.99 -9.09
N ALA A 85 -17.64 -17.28 -10.12
CA ALA A 85 -17.81 -17.86 -11.45
C ALA A 85 -16.46 -18.33 -12.04
N ALA A 86 -15.39 -17.57 -11.81
CA ALA A 86 -14.04 -17.91 -12.24
C ALA A 86 -13.51 -19.23 -11.64
N LEU A 87 -13.95 -19.63 -10.44
CA LEU A 87 -13.58 -20.93 -9.86
C LEU A 87 -14.02 -22.11 -10.73
N PHE A 88 -15.17 -21.99 -11.42
CA PHE A 88 -15.65 -23.06 -12.32
C PHE A 88 -14.91 -23.09 -13.66
N ILE A 89 -14.29 -21.97 -14.03
CA ILE A 89 -13.57 -21.80 -15.30
C ILE A 89 -12.04 -21.85 -15.04
N GLY A 90 -11.62 -22.21 -13.84
CA GLY A 90 -10.22 -22.24 -13.41
C GLY A 90 -9.24 -22.84 -14.42
N PRO A 91 -9.52 -23.99 -15.07
CA PRO A 91 -8.64 -24.56 -16.09
C PRO A 91 -8.40 -23.67 -17.31
N LEU A 92 -9.37 -22.80 -17.64
CA LEU A 92 -9.23 -21.86 -18.75
C LEU A 92 -8.23 -20.74 -18.44
N PHE A 93 -8.09 -20.36 -17.17
CA PHE A 93 -7.13 -19.34 -16.75
C PHE A 93 -5.67 -19.80 -16.87
N GLN A 94 -5.40 -21.09 -16.93
CA GLN A 94 -4.07 -21.64 -17.20
C GLN A 94 -3.56 -21.33 -18.62
N ILE A 95 -4.46 -20.95 -19.53
CA ILE A 95 -4.14 -20.55 -20.90
C ILE A 95 -3.62 -19.09 -20.91
N PHE A 96 -4.03 -18.28 -19.93
CA PHE A 96 -3.58 -16.91 -19.81
C PHE A 96 -2.18 -16.88 -19.22
N ASP A 97 -1.20 -16.63 -20.07
CA ASP A 97 0.19 -16.47 -19.66
C ASP A 97 0.36 -15.13 -18.92
N TYR A 98 1.41 -15.07 -18.09
CA TYR A 98 1.84 -13.87 -17.37
C TYR A 98 1.92 -12.62 -18.27
N HIS A 99 2.28 -12.79 -19.53
CA HIS A 99 2.35 -11.70 -20.51
C HIS A 99 1.01 -10.98 -20.76
N CYS A 100 -0.11 -11.67 -20.62
CA CYS A 100 -1.44 -11.06 -20.76
C CYS A 100 -1.74 -10.07 -19.62
N THR A 101 -1.20 -10.31 -18.43
CA THR A 101 -1.43 -9.49 -17.24
C THR A 101 -0.63 -8.18 -17.29
N VAL A 102 0.53 -8.16 -17.98
CA VAL A 102 1.41 -6.98 -18.07
C VAL A 102 0.68 -5.76 -18.65
N GLY A 103 -0.15 -5.96 -19.68
CA GLY A 103 -0.92 -4.88 -20.28
C GLY A 103 -1.89 -4.22 -19.29
N ALA A 104 -2.64 -5.03 -18.55
CA ALA A 104 -3.56 -4.55 -17.52
C ALA A 104 -2.82 -3.83 -16.38
N MET A 105 -1.72 -4.40 -15.89
CA MET A 105 -0.89 -3.78 -14.86
C MET A 105 -0.27 -2.46 -15.31
N THR A 106 0.09 -2.32 -16.58
CA THR A 106 0.59 -1.06 -17.14
C THR A 106 -0.48 0.03 -17.10
N LEU A 107 -1.74 -0.30 -17.42
CA LEU A 107 -2.85 0.65 -17.35
C LEU A 107 -3.09 1.11 -15.90
N VAL A 108 -3.07 0.18 -14.94
CA VAL A 108 -3.18 0.51 -13.51
C VAL A 108 -2.04 1.43 -13.09
N ALA A 109 -0.80 1.13 -13.46
CA ALA A 109 0.36 1.95 -13.14
C ALA A 109 0.22 3.38 -13.70
N ILE A 110 -0.25 3.53 -14.95
CA ILE A 110 -0.49 4.86 -15.56
C ILE A 110 -1.56 5.63 -14.79
N ALA A 111 -2.65 4.97 -14.42
CA ALA A 111 -3.71 5.57 -13.64
C ALA A 111 -3.19 6.07 -12.27
N MET A 112 -2.35 5.25 -11.60
CA MET A 112 -1.78 5.58 -10.29
C MET A 112 -0.67 6.64 -10.34
N MET A 113 0.00 6.85 -11.48
CA MET A 113 1.05 7.86 -11.60
C MET A 113 0.59 9.29 -11.32
N SER A 114 -0.70 9.58 -11.39
CA SER A 114 -1.22 10.90 -11.04
C SER A 114 -1.07 11.23 -9.55
N GLU A 115 -0.99 10.24 -8.67
CA GLU A 115 -0.75 10.42 -7.23
C GLU A 115 0.64 11.03 -6.95
N VAL A 116 1.61 10.78 -7.82
CA VAL A 116 2.97 11.36 -7.74
C VAL A 116 2.95 12.89 -7.81
N LYS A 117 1.89 13.47 -8.41
CA LYS A 117 1.70 14.94 -8.46
C LYS A 117 1.38 15.54 -7.09
N GLY A 118 0.84 14.74 -6.16
CA GLY A 118 0.56 15.16 -4.78
C GLY A 118 1.80 15.33 -3.92
N ILE A 119 2.96 14.88 -4.37
CA ILE A 119 4.23 15.02 -3.65
C ILE A 119 4.73 16.45 -3.82
N ASP A 120 5.04 17.11 -2.71
CA ASP A 120 5.69 18.42 -2.73
C ASP A 120 7.17 18.28 -3.11
N TRP A 121 7.44 18.38 -4.40
CA TRP A 121 8.80 18.32 -4.95
C TRP A 121 9.63 19.55 -4.64
N GLY A 122 9.02 20.63 -4.15
CA GLY A 122 9.71 21.85 -3.71
C GLY A 122 10.38 21.70 -2.35
N ASP A 123 9.84 20.82 -1.49
CA ASP A 123 10.42 20.53 -0.17
C ASP A 123 11.44 19.38 -0.29
N TRP A 124 12.72 19.72 -0.13
CA TRP A 124 13.79 18.76 -0.39
C TRP A 124 13.79 17.52 0.54
N PRO A 125 13.44 17.58 1.85
CA PRO A 125 13.25 16.39 2.68
C PRO A 125 12.19 15.44 2.15
N VAL A 126 11.06 15.99 1.69
CA VAL A 126 9.95 15.22 1.11
C VAL A 126 10.38 14.58 -0.21
N SER A 127 11.02 15.37 -1.08
CA SER A 127 11.50 14.89 -2.40
C SER A 127 12.54 13.78 -2.24
N ALA A 128 13.51 13.94 -1.34
CA ALA A 128 14.53 12.94 -1.09
C ALA A 128 13.92 11.63 -0.56
N ALA A 129 12.99 11.74 0.38
CA ALA A 129 12.27 10.58 0.92
C ALA A 129 11.46 9.86 -0.18
N ALA A 130 10.73 10.61 -1.01
CA ALA A 130 9.93 10.05 -2.10
C ALA A 130 10.79 9.29 -3.12
N VAL A 131 11.90 9.89 -3.55
CA VAL A 131 12.83 9.25 -4.48
C VAL A 131 13.42 7.97 -3.90
N ILE A 132 13.88 7.99 -2.65
CA ILE A 132 14.42 6.81 -1.99
C ILE A 132 13.34 5.73 -1.81
N THR A 133 12.12 6.10 -1.45
CA THR A 133 10.99 5.16 -1.35
C THR A 133 10.79 4.43 -2.67
N ILE A 134 10.63 5.16 -3.77
CA ILE A 134 10.41 4.58 -5.10
C ILE A 134 11.59 3.70 -5.51
N LEU A 135 12.82 4.19 -5.32
CA LEU A 135 14.02 3.46 -5.70
C LEU A 135 14.15 2.15 -4.92
N MET A 136 13.91 2.19 -3.60
CA MET A 136 14.01 1.02 -2.75
C MET A 136 12.89 0.01 -2.99
N MET A 137 11.66 0.45 -3.33
CA MET A 137 10.60 -0.45 -3.78
C MET A 137 11.03 -1.24 -5.02
N LEU A 138 11.62 -0.57 -6.00
CA LEU A 138 12.08 -1.20 -7.24
C LEU A 138 13.25 -2.16 -7.00
N LEU A 139 14.24 -1.77 -6.20
CA LEU A 139 15.44 -2.56 -5.95
C LEU A 139 15.18 -3.79 -5.07
N THR A 140 14.27 -3.68 -4.09
CA THR A 140 14.00 -4.75 -3.13
C THR A 140 12.78 -5.58 -3.48
N TYR A 141 12.02 -5.21 -4.51
CA TYR A 141 10.73 -5.80 -4.86
C TYR A 141 9.77 -5.88 -3.67
N SER A 142 9.86 -4.91 -2.75
CA SER A 142 9.08 -4.88 -1.51
C SER A 142 8.60 -3.48 -1.20
N ILE A 143 7.28 -3.31 -1.13
CA ILE A 143 6.63 -2.06 -0.75
C ILE A 143 7.06 -1.64 0.66
N THR A 144 7.09 -2.58 1.59
CA THR A 144 7.47 -2.33 2.99
C THR A 144 8.89 -1.81 3.12
N ASN A 145 9.85 -2.41 2.40
CA ASN A 145 11.22 -1.93 2.41
C ASN A 145 11.32 -0.50 1.86
N GLY A 146 10.59 -0.21 0.78
CA GLY A 146 10.54 1.14 0.23
C GLY A 146 10.03 2.16 1.24
N ILE A 147 8.88 1.90 1.87
CA ILE A 147 8.29 2.79 2.88
C ILE A 147 9.23 2.95 4.08
N MET A 148 9.83 1.87 4.54
CA MET A 148 10.74 1.87 5.67
C MET A 148 11.96 2.76 5.43
N PHE A 149 12.65 2.59 4.30
CA PHE A 149 13.79 3.44 3.93
C PHE A 149 13.35 4.89 3.69
N GLY A 150 12.20 5.11 3.07
CA GLY A 150 11.64 6.45 2.86
C GLY A 150 11.40 7.21 4.15
N ILE A 151 10.75 6.58 5.14
CA ILE A 151 10.48 7.20 6.44
C ILE A 151 11.78 7.49 7.20
N ILE A 152 12.76 6.59 7.17
CA ILE A 152 14.07 6.80 7.79
C ILE A 152 14.78 7.99 7.15
N VAL A 153 14.83 8.04 5.81
CA VAL A 153 15.46 9.14 5.08
C VAL A 153 14.73 10.46 5.33
N TYR A 154 13.39 10.45 5.31
CA TYR A 154 12.59 11.62 5.66
C TYR A 154 12.98 12.19 7.02
N THR A 155 13.04 11.33 8.04
CA THR A 155 13.40 11.74 9.40
C THR A 155 14.82 12.30 9.46
N ILE A 156 15.79 11.65 8.81
CA ILE A 156 17.18 12.12 8.76
C ILE A 156 17.25 13.50 8.07
N CYS A 157 16.56 13.66 6.94
CA CYS A 157 16.56 14.93 6.20
C CYS A 157 15.91 16.06 6.99
N MET A 158 14.81 15.78 7.70
CA MET A 158 14.15 16.76 8.57
C MET A 158 15.02 17.18 9.76
N LEU A 159 15.75 16.21 10.36
CA LEU A 159 16.73 16.51 11.40
C LEU A 159 17.88 17.37 10.85
N GLY A 160 18.39 17.05 9.66
CA GLY A 160 19.46 17.81 9.00
C GLY A 160 19.03 19.22 8.59
N ALA A 161 17.75 19.42 8.23
CA ALA A 161 17.17 20.72 7.91
C ALA A 161 16.84 21.56 9.17
N GLY A 162 17.01 21.02 10.36
CA GLY A 162 16.67 21.70 11.62
C GLY A 162 15.15 21.82 11.88
N ARG A 163 14.32 21.12 11.12
CA ARG A 163 12.83 21.19 11.19
C ARG A 163 12.24 20.14 12.12
N VAL A 164 12.90 19.90 13.26
CA VAL A 164 12.51 18.84 14.23
C VAL A 164 11.10 19.05 14.78
N ARG A 165 10.65 20.30 14.89
CA ARG A 165 9.33 20.65 15.43
C ARG A 165 8.17 20.27 14.50
N GLU A 166 8.43 20.03 13.24
CA GLU A 166 7.45 19.62 12.25
C GLU A 166 7.32 18.10 12.15
N LEU A 167 8.24 17.36 12.77
CA LEU A 167 8.16 15.90 12.85
C LEU A 167 7.02 15.48 13.78
N ASN A 168 6.06 14.75 13.21
CA ASN A 168 4.99 14.14 13.99
C ASN A 168 5.59 13.02 14.88
N VAL A 169 5.14 12.91 16.11
CA VAL A 169 5.54 11.87 17.06
C VAL A 169 5.34 10.47 16.48
N GLY A 170 4.30 10.27 15.66
CA GLY A 170 4.05 9.02 14.94
C GLY A 170 5.17 8.65 13.96
N VAL A 171 5.69 9.62 13.20
CA VAL A 171 6.78 9.39 12.25
C VAL A 171 8.07 9.01 12.98
N VAL A 172 8.37 9.67 14.09
CA VAL A 172 9.54 9.35 14.93
C VAL A 172 9.40 7.94 15.51
N GLY A 173 8.23 7.59 16.02
CA GLY A 173 7.95 6.24 16.53
C GLY A 173 8.15 5.16 15.46
N LEU A 174 7.61 5.37 14.25
CA LEU A 174 7.80 4.47 13.12
C LEU A 174 9.28 4.35 12.71
N THR A 175 10.00 5.47 12.68
CA THR A 175 11.43 5.46 12.37
C THR A 175 12.22 4.61 13.37
N LEU A 176 11.92 4.70 14.65
CA LEU A 176 12.57 3.89 15.69
C LEU A 176 12.25 2.40 15.51
N ILE A 177 10.98 2.07 15.25
CA ILE A 177 10.56 0.67 15.01
C ILE A 177 11.29 0.11 13.79
N PHE A 178 11.36 0.87 12.69
CA PHE A 178 12.04 0.45 11.48
C PHE A 178 13.55 0.36 11.63
N ALA A 179 14.17 1.28 12.37
CA ALA A 179 15.61 1.21 12.67
C ALA A 179 15.94 -0.04 13.49
N VAL A 180 15.16 -0.35 14.53
CA VAL A 180 15.30 -1.58 15.33
C VAL A 180 15.10 -2.82 14.47
N TYR A 181 14.12 -2.80 13.58
CA TYR A 181 13.84 -3.90 12.65
C TYR A 181 15.02 -4.16 11.71
N LEU A 182 15.57 -3.11 11.08
CA LEU A 182 16.75 -3.22 10.21
C LEU A 182 17.99 -3.70 10.98
N PHE A 183 18.22 -3.16 12.17
CA PHE A 183 19.32 -3.59 13.01
C PHE A 183 19.20 -5.06 13.39
N SER A 184 17.99 -5.50 13.69
CA SER A 184 17.70 -6.88 14.00
C SER A 184 17.97 -7.82 12.80
N ILE A 185 17.58 -7.42 11.58
CA ILE A 185 17.90 -8.20 10.37
C ILE A 185 19.41 -8.25 10.15
N ALA A 186 20.12 -7.12 10.29
CA ALA A 186 21.55 -7.07 10.09
C ALA A 186 22.35 -7.90 11.12
N LEU A 187 21.78 -8.13 12.31
CA LEU A 187 22.43 -8.94 13.34
C LEU A 187 22.25 -10.45 13.12
N PHE A 188 21.20 -10.86 12.37
CA PHE A 188 20.85 -12.26 12.13
C PHE A 188 21.22 -12.76 10.71
N LEU A 189 21.75 -11.92 9.86
CA LEU A 189 22.30 -12.23 8.54
C LEU A 189 23.83 -12.44 8.65
#